data_2a22a00d2490837fb15a91d29caeeca9
#
_entry.id   2a22a00d2490837fb15a91d29caeeca9
#
_cell.length_a   1.000
_cell.length_b   1.000
_cell.length_c   1.000
_cell.angle_alpha   90.00
_cell.angle_beta   90.00
_cell.angle_gamma   90.00
#
_symmetry.space_group_name_H-M   'P 1'
#
loop_
_entity.id
_entity.type
_entity.pdbx_description
1 polymer ?
#
loop_
_entity_poly.entity_id
_entity_poly.type
_entity_poly.pdbx_seq_one_letter_code
_entity_poly.pdbx_strand_id
1 'polypeptide(L)'
;LEDLADMAEAARQAGVQDLVISPGRAEVPVVMEFLTKTRRAALRKKFRQLGYPVLTFAPGDDTMAVVAACWYTVKYAGFVVVDTVDPAEILAILTTRFNIYTDPQKPVQVEAKLYEINEPGAESPLLITTNFALSYYSVEGEVEASRVPSYILAVDTEGTSVLTGWAADKFNAETISEALTAAGAADRVSHNTVVLPGLVAVISGALEDESGWKVEVGPKE
;
A
#
# COMPACT_ATOMS: atom_id res chain seq x y z
N LEU A 1 -16.68 -21.06 -24.22
CA LEU A 1 -17.22 -20.06 -23.29
C LEU A 1 -18.74 -20.11 -23.20
N GLU A 2 -19.42 -20.45 -24.31
CA GLU A 2 -20.88 -20.60 -24.33
C GLU A 2 -21.30 -21.73 -23.40
N ASP A 3 -20.74 -22.94 -23.55
CA ASP A 3 -21.03 -24.08 -22.67
C ASP A 3 -20.82 -23.78 -21.20
N LEU A 4 -19.78 -23.01 -20.86
CA LEU A 4 -19.47 -22.61 -19.48
C LEU A 4 -20.52 -21.62 -18.95
N ALA A 5 -21.02 -20.73 -19.80
CA ALA A 5 -22.08 -19.81 -19.43
C ALA A 5 -23.40 -20.55 -19.18
N ASP A 6 -23.72 -21.53 -20.01
CA ASP A 6 -24.92 -22.38 -19.85
C ASP A 6 -24.85 -23.21 -18.57
N MET A 7 -23.66 -23.78 -18.28
CA MET A 7 -23.43 -24.49 -17.00
C MET A 7 -23.57 -23.55 -15.77
N ALA A 8 -23.04 -22.33 -15.85
CA ALA A 8 -23.14 -21.36 -14.76
C ALA A 8 -24.61 -20.94 -14.54
N GLU A 9 -25.35 -20.73 -15.61
CA GLU A 9 -26.77 -20.40 -15.52
C GLU A 9 -27.59 -21.56 -14.97
N ALA A 10 -27.33 -22.80 -15.40
CA ALA A 10 -28.02 -23.99 -14.86
C ALA A 10 -27.73 -24.18 -13.36
N ALA A 11 -26.47 -23.98 -12.93
CA ALA A 11 -26.12 -24.05 -11.51
C ALA A 11 -26.84 -22.97 -10.70
N ARG A 12 -26.94 -21.76 -11.21
CA ARG A 12 -27.67 -20.66 -10.58
C ARG A 12 -29.16 -20.96 -10.45
N GLN A 13 -29.76 -21.51 -11.50
CA GLN A 13 -31.16 -21.93 -11.47
C GLN A 13 -31.43 -23.06 -10.48
N ALA A 14 -30.41 -23.92 -10.25
CA ALA A 14 -30.46 -24.94 -9.21
C ALA A 14 -30.22 -24.40 -7.77
N GLY A 15 -30.09 -23.09 -7.61
CA GLY A 15 -29.95 -22.43 -6.31
C GLY A 15 -28.49 -22.25 -5.80
N VAL A 16 -27.47 -22.55 -6.61
CA VAL A 16 -26.08 -22.30 -6.25
C VAL A 16 -25.80 -20.79 -6.36
N GLN A 17 -25.37 -20.17 -5.27
CA GLN A 17 -25.13 -18.73 -5.22
C GLN A 17 -23.64 -18.40 -5.44
N ASP A 18 -22.75 -19.19 -4.86
CA ASP A 18 -21.31 -18.97 -4.92
C ASP A 18 -20.67 -19.85 -5.99
N LEU A 19 -20.40 -19.24 -7.14
CA LEU A 19 -19.83 -19.90 -8.29
C LEU A 19 -18.41 -19.39 -8.56
N VAL A 20 -17.56 -20.30 -8.93
CA VAL A 20 -16.22 -20.04 -9.47
C VAL A 20 -16.11 -20.76 -10.80
N ILE A 21 -15.64 -20.07 -11.83
CA ILE A 21 -15.44 -20.64 -13.15
C ILE A 21 -13.96 -20.91 -13.41
N SER A 22 -13.64 -21.95 -14.18
CA SER A 22 -12.26 -22.33 -14.47
C SER A 22 -12.10 -22.85 -15.89
N PRO A 23 -10.99 -22.53 -16.58
CA PRO A 23 -10.61 -23.19 -17.82
C PRO A 23 -10.03 -24.60 -17.59
N GLY A 24 -9.92 -25.02 -16.32
CA GLY A 24 -9.17 -26.22 -15.96
C GLY A 24 -7.66 -26.04 -16.09
N ARG A 25 -6.93 -27.17 -16.13
CA ARG A 25 -5.49 -27.18 -16.41
C ARG A 25 -5.27 -27.09 -17.92
N ALA A 26 -4.72 -25.98 -18.37
CA ALA A 26 -4.45 -25.72 -19.78
C ALA A 26 -3.13 -24.94 -19.93
N GLU A 27 -2.61 -24.89 -21.17
CA GLU A 27 -1.42 -24.13 -21.50
C GLU A 27 -1.58 -22.64 -21.18
N VAL A 28 -0.51 -21.98 -20.76
CA VAL A 28 -0.51 -20.57 -20.34
C VAL A 28 -1.21 -19.63 -21.33
N PRO A 29 -0.92 -19.69 -22.65
CA PRO A 29 -1.60 -18.82 -23.62
C PRO A 29 -3.12 -19.01 -23.65
N VAL A 30 -3.58 -20.24 -23.51
CA VAL A 30 -5.02 -20.59 -23.49
C VAL A 30 -5.70 -20.00 -22.25
N VAL A 31 -5.07 -20.14 -21.08
CA VAL A 31 -5.59 -19.55 -19.83
C VAL A 31 -5.63 -18.02 -19.93
N MET A 32 -4.59 -17.40 -20.47
CA MET A 32 -4.52 -15.94 -20.64
C MET A 32 -5.60 -15.41 -21.60
N GLU A 33 -5.85 -16.13 -22.67
CA GLU A 33 -6.94 -15.82 -23.60
C GLU A 33 -8.31 -15.97 -22.93
N PHE A 34 -8.52 -17.07 -22.20
CA PHE A 34 -9.72 -17.34 -21.44
C PHE A 34 -10.03 -16.23 -20.44
N LEU A 35 -9.07 -15.87 -19.60
CA LEU A 35 -9.20 -14.79 -18.62
C LEU A 35 -9.60 -13.47 -19.27
N THR A 36 -8.94 -13.12 -20.39
CA THR A 36 -9.21 -11.88 -21.11
C THR A 36 -10.61 -11.88 -21.74
N LYS A 37 -10.97 -12.97 -22.40
CA LYS A 37 -12.28 -13.09 -23.08
C LYS A 37 -13.43 -13.09 -22.06
N THR A 38 -13.30 -13.83 -20.98
CA THR A 38 -14.29 -13.93 -19.90
C THR A 38 -14.53 -12.56 -19.26
N ARG A 39 -13.44 -11.86 -18.88
CA ARG A 39 -13.55 -10.52 -18.28
C ARG A 39 -14.16 -9.49 -19.21
N ARG A 40 -13.80 -9.52 -20.50
CA ARG A 40 -14.41 -8.64 -21.51
C ARG A 40 -15.87 -8.95 -21.75
N ALA A 41 -16.27 -10.24 -21.81
CA ALA A 41 -17.67 -10.63 -21.94
C ALA A 41 -18.49 -10.13 -20.73
N ALA A 42 -18.01 -10.38 -19.52
CA ALA A 42 -18.70 -9.97 -18.30
C ALA A 42 -18.89 -8.44 -18.21
N LEU A 43 -17.82 -7.65 -18.45
CA LEU A 43 -17.86 -6.21 -18.22
C LEU A 43 -18.35 -5.42 -19.44
N ARG A 44 -17.77 -5.65 -20.63
CA ARG A 44 -18.12 -4.85 -21.82
C ARG A 44 -19.42 -5.25 -22.48
N LYS A 45 -19.68 -6.56 -22.53
CA LYS A 45 -20.92 -7.11 -23.10
C LYS A 45 -22.01 -7.32 -22.04
N LYS A 46 -21.73 -7.05 -20.77
CA LYS A 46 -22.63 -7.24 -19.62
C LYS A 46 -23.19 -8.68 -19.53
N PHE A 47 -22.40 -9.65 -19.98
CA PHE A 47 -22.77 -11.06 -20.01
C PHE A 47 -22.52 -11.68 -18.63
N ARG A 48 -23.54 -11.61 -17.76
CA ARG A 48 -23.44 -11.93 -16.33
C ARG A 48 -23.10 -13.38 -16.04
N GLN A 49 -23.47 -14.31 -16.92
CA GLN A 49 -23.19 -15.75 -16.79
C GLN A 49 -21.69 -16.07 -16.73
N LEU A 50 -20.83 -15.16 -17.19
CA LEU A 50 -19.37 -15.25 -17.06
C LEU A 50 -18.78 -14.25 -16.04
N GLY A 51 -19.63 -13.62 -15.22
CA GLY A 51 -19.22 -12.60 -14.25
C GLY A 51 -18.69 -13.13 -12.92
N TYR A 52 -18.43 -14.42 -12.82
CA TYR A 52 -17.92 -15.06 -11.62
C TYR A 52 -16.39 -14.97 -11.50
N PRO A 53 -15.85 -15.10 -10.27
CA PRO A 53 -14.40 -15.22 -10.08
C PRO A 53 -13.85 -16.40 -10.90
N VAL A 54 -12.66 -16.20 -11.46
CA VAL A 54 -11.99 -17.24 -12.24
C VAL A 54 -10.88 -17.89 -11.41
N LEU A 55 -10.90 -19.22 -11.34
CA LEU A 55 -9.83 -20.02 -10.75
C LEU A 55 -8.92 -20.56 -11.85
N THR A 56 -7.62 -20.43 -11.67
CA THR A 56 -6.58 -20.89 -12.58
C THR A 56 -5.57 -21.75 -11.84
N PHE A 57 -4.91 -22.64 -12.57
CA PHE A 57 -3.80 -23.45 -12.08
C PHE A 57 -2.53 -23.02 -12.81
N ALA A 58 -1.51 -22.58 -12.05
CA ALA A 58 -0.20 -22.36 -12.63
C ALA A 58 0.45 -23.71 -13.01
N PRO A 59 1.01 -23.84 -14.20
CA PRO A 59 1.58 -25.11 -14.63
C PRO A 59 2.98 -25.32 -14.07
N GLY A 60 3.27 -26.53 -13.58
CA GLY A 60 4.60 -26.92 -13.13
C GLY A 60 4.94 -26.47 -11.70
N ASP A 61 6.18 -26.77 -11.33
CA ASP A 61 6.79 -26.55 -10.02
C ASP A 61 8.08 -25.71 -10.12
N ASP A 62 8.29 -25.02 -11.21
CA ASP A 62 9.47 -24.22 -11.50
C ASP A 62 9.19 -22.71 -11.53
N THR A 63 10.23 -21.93 -11.79
CA THR A 63 10.15 -20.47 -11.93
C THR A 63 9.09 -20.01 -12.94
N MET A 64 8.83 -20.83 -14.00
CA MET A 64 7.82 -20.50 -15.01
C MET A 64 6.40 -20.59 -14.44
N ALA A 65 6.17 -21.47 -13.46
CA ALA A 65 4.89 -21.54 -12.73
C ALA A 65 4.63 -20.23 -11.97
N VAL A 66 5.65 -19.68 -11.30
CA VAL A 66 5.57 -18.39 -10.60
C VAL A 66 5.28 -17.25 -11.58
N VAL A 67 5.96 -17.21 -12.72
CA VAL A 67 5.71 -16.21 -13.78
C VAL A 67 4.28 -16.32 -14.31
N ALA A 68 3.81 -17.54 -14.57
CA ALA A 68 2.43 -17.77 -15.00
C ALA A 68 1.42 -17.32 -13.95
N ALA A 69 1.67 -17.60 -12.68
CA ALA A 69 0.83 -17.15 -11.56
C ALA A 69 0.75 -15.61 -11.48
N CYS A 70 1.87 -14.92 -11.66
CA CYS A 70 1.91 -13.46 -11.75
C CYS A 70 1.09 -12.96 -12.95
N TRP A 71 1.24 -13.56 -14.12
CA TRP A 71 0.45 -13.20 -15.31
C TRP A 71 -1.05 -13.42 -15.11
N TYR A 72 -1.46 -14.54 -14.51
CA TYR A 72 -2.86 -14.81 -14.23
C TYR A 72 -3.44 -13.79 -13.26
N THR A 73 -2.67 -13.41 -12.23
CA THR A 73 -3.03 -12.37 -11.27
C THR A 73 -3.29 -11.04 -11.97
N VAL A 74 -2.38 -10.59 -12.84
CA VAL A 74 -2.54 -9.36 -13.64
C VAL A 74 -3.71 -9.47 -14.63
N LYS A 75 -4.03 -10.68 -15.11
CA LYS A 75 -5.09 -10.95 -16.10
C LYS A 75 -6.43 -11.36 -15.48
N TYR A 76 -6.71 -10.88 -14.28
CA TYR A 76 -8.03 -10.96 -13.67
C TYR A 76 -8.42 -12.31 -13.05
N ALA A 77 -7.47 -13.21 -12.80
CA ALA A 77 -7.76 -14.39 -12.00
C ALA A 77 -8.17 -13.99 -10.57
N GLY A 78 -9.28 -14.55 -10.09
CA GLY A 78 -9.72 -14.38 -8.71
C GLY A 78 -8.99 -15.32 -7.76
N PHE A 79 -8.66 -16.52 -8.27
CA PHE A 79 -7.92 -17.53 -7.55
C PHE A 79 -6.82 -18.10 -8.44
N VAL A 80 -5.61 -18.22 -7.89
CA VAL A 80 -4.47 -18.84 -8.56
C VAL A 80 -3.94 -19.94 -7.67
N VAL A 81 -4.00 -21.17 -8.15
CA VAL A 81 -3.43 -22.34 -7.48
C VAL A 81 -2.01 -22.55 -7.95
N VAL A 82 -1.09 -22.63 -7.03
CA VAL A 82 0.33 -22.89 -7.24
C VAL A 82 0.77 -24.12 -6.45
N ASP A 83 1.75 -24.86 -6.95
CA ASP A 83 2.30 -26.05 -6.32
C ASP A 83 3.57 -25.73 -5.49
N THR A 84 3.70 -24.49 -5.01
CA THR A 84 4.82 -24.04 -4.19
C THR A 84 4.36 -23.43 -2.88
N VAL A 85 5.19 -23.59 -1.84
CA VAL A 85 5.10 -22.87 -0.57
C VAL A 85 6.42 -22.14 -0.26
N ASP A 86 7.32 -22.02 -1.24
CA ASP A 86 8.56 -21.27 -1.08
C ASP A 86 8.27 -19.79 -0.84
N PRO A 87 8.80 -19.20 0.26
CA PRO A 87 8.50 -17.80 0.59
C PRO A 87 8.93 -16.80 -0.48
N ALA A 88 10.04 -17.04 -1.19
CA ALA A 88 10.53 -16.13 -2.23
C ALA A 88 9.62 -16.14 -3.45
N GLU A 89 9.11 -17.30 -3.84
CA GLU A 89 8.16 -17.46 -4.94
C GLU A 89 6.80 -16.86 -4.60
N ILE A 90 6.29 -17.14 -3.40
CA ILE A 90 5.04 -16.56 -2.90
C ILE A 90 5.15 -15.03 -2.80
N LEU A 91 6.29 -14.51 -2.33
CA LEU A 91 6.53 -13.06 -2.25
C LEU A 91 6.43 -12.39 -3.63
N ALA A 92 6.97 -13.00 -4.68
CA ALA A 92 6.88 -12.46 -6.04
C ALA A 92 5.41 -12.35 -6.51
N ILE A 93 4.58 -13.36 -6.24
CA ILE A 93 3.16 -13.37 -6.59
C ILE A 93 2.40 -12.32 -5.78
N LEU A 94 2.65 -12.23 -4.47
CA LEU A 94 2.02 -11.24 -3.59
C LEU A 94 2.41 -9.81 -3.99
N THR A 95 3.68 -9.56 -4.29
CA THR A 95 4.16 -8.26 -4.77
C THR A 95 3.43 -7.85 -6.05
N THR A 96 3.29 -8.78 -7.00
CA THR A 96 2.50 -8.56 -8.22
C THR A 96 1.05 -8.21 -7.88
N ARG A 97 0.44 -8.98 -6.97
CA ARG A 97 -0.96 -8.78 -6.54
C ARG A 97 -1.18 -7.41 -5.90
N PHE A 98 -0.28 -6.98 -5.04
CA PHE A 98 -0.38 -5.67 -4.39
C PHE A 98 -0.22 -4.52 -5.38
N ASN A 99 0.71 -4.64 -6.33
CA ASN A 99 0.99 -3.58 -7.30
C ASN A 99 -0.16 -3.31 -8.29
N ILE A 100 -0.99 -4.29 -8.64
CA ILE A 100 -2.12 -4.06 -9.57
C ILE A 100 -3.27 -3.24 -8.98
N TYR A 101 -3.32 -3.09 -7.65
CA TYR A 101 -4.31 -2.26 -6.97
C TYR A 101 -3.73 -0.92 -6.49
N THR A 102 -2.45 -0.68 -6.76
CA THR A 102 -1.82 0.59 -6.46
C THR A 102 -2.03 1.52 -7.65
N ASP A 103 -2.64 2.68 -7.42
CA ASP A 103 -2.69 3.73 -8.43
C ASP A 103 -1.25 4.25 -8.61
N PRO A 104 -0.63 4.11 -9.81
CA PRO A 104 0.73 4.58 -10.01
C PRO A 104 0.86 6.11 -9.92
N GLN A 105 -0.27 6.82 -9.94
CA GLN A 105 -0.32 8.27 -9.74
C GLN A 105 -0.49 8.65 -8.26
N LYS A 106 -0.86 7.70 -7.41
CA LYS A 106 -0.95 7.91 -5.96
C LYS A 106 0.25 7.25 -5.29
N PRO A 107 1.11 8.01 -4.64
CA PRO A 107 2.22 7.46 -3.87
C PRO A 107 1.71 6.50 -2.79
N VAL A 108 2.48 5.47 -2.49
CA VAL A 108 2.21 4.61 -1.34
C VAL A 108 2.43 5.44 -0.08
N GLN A 109 1.43 5.46 0.79
CA GLN A 109 1.44 6.28 2.00
C GLN A 109 1.08 5.46 3.23
N VAL A 110 1.58 5.90 4.37
CA VAL A 110 1.16 5.44 5.68
C VAL A 110 0.01 6.32 6.19
N GLU A 111 -0.67 5.87 7.22
CA GLU A 111 -1.69 6.69 7.88
C GLU A 111 -1.04 7.94 8.51
N ALA A 112 -1.63 9.12 8.28
CA ALA A 112 -1.17 10.36 8.90
C ALA A 112 -1.57 10.37 10.38
N LYS A 113 -0.59 10.16 11.26
CA LYS A 113 -0.76 10.12 12.73
C LYS A 113 0.57 10.17 13.46
N LEU A 114 0.50 10.23 14.79
CA LEU A 114 1.63 10.06 15.68
C LEU A 114 1.89 8.58 15.93
N TYR A 115 3.09 8.12 15.58
CA TYR A 115 3.57 6.76 15.80
C TYR A 115 4.47 6.68 17.03
N GLU A 116 4.40 5.58 17.74
CA GLU A 116 5.19 5.28 18.94
C GLU A 116 6.20 4.18 18.59
N ILE A 117 7.49 4.48 18.69
CA ILE A 117 8.57 3.55 18.36
C ILE A 117 9.42 3.30 19.60
N ASN A 118 9.71 2.03 19.90
CA ASN A 118 10.51 1.61 21.07
C ASN A 118 9.93 2.05 22.42
N GLU A 119 8.59 2.07 22.58
CA GLU A 119 7.89 2.41 23.82
C GLU A 119 8.24 3.81 24.37
N PRO A 120 7.96 4.91 23.63
CA PRO A 120 8.34 6.25 24.03
C PRO A 120 7.59 6.74 25.27
N GLY A 121 8.27 7.54 26.07
CA GLY A 121 7.73 8.23 27.22
C GLY A 121 7.70 9.75 27.04
N ALA A 122 7.36 10.49 28.09
CA ALA A 122 7.18 11.94 28.05
C ALA A 122 8.46 12.75 27.67
N GLU A 123 9.63 12.22 27.90
CA GLU A 123 10.93 12.87 27.57
C GLU A 123 11.47 12.42 26.19
N SER A 124 10.74 11.55 25.47
CA SER A 124 11.21 11.00 24.20
C SER A 124 11.13 12.02 23.08
N PRO A 125 12.09 12.04 22.15
CA PRO A 125 12.09 12.97 21.04
C PRO A 125 10.88 12.78 20.12
N LEU A 126 10.39 13.88 19.57
CA LEU A 126 9.29 13.93 18.62
C LEU A 126 9.85 14.34 17.24
N LEU A 127 9.86 13.39 16.32
CA LEU A 127 10.35 13.59 14.96
C LEU A 127 9.15 13.87 14.02
N ILE A 128 9.37 14.68 13.00
CA ILE A 128 8.37 15.02 12.00
C ILE A 128 8.82 14.46 10.63
N THR A 129 7.92 13.84 9.91
CA THR A 129 8.13 13.41 8.53
C THR A 129 6.81 13.49 7.75
N THR A 130 6.81 13.11 6.48
CA THR A 130 5.58 13.04 5.67
C THR A 130 4.98 11.64 5.72
N ASN A 131 3.70 11.52 5.35
CA ASN A 131 3.06 10.22 5.22
C ASN A 131 3.45 9.43 3.95
N PHE A 132 4.44 9.89 3.19
CA PHE A 132 5.03 9.09 2.12
C PHE A 132 5.72 7.85 2.71
N ALA A 133 5.30 6.65 2.26
CA ALA A 133 5.75 5.41 2.87
C ALA A 133 7.28 5.26 2.92
N LEU A 134 7.98 5.67 1.85
CA LEU A 134 9.43 5.57 1.81
C LEU A 134 10.11 6.49 2.84
N SER A 135 9.66 7.75 2.97
CA SER A 135 10.19 8.67 3.99
C SER A 135 9.90 8.16 5.40
N TYR A 136 8.66 7.75 5.67
CA TYR A 136 8.28 7.23 6.97
C TYR A 136 9.10 6.00 7.38
N TYR A 137 9.15 4.95 6.53
CA TYR A 137 9.87 3.73 6.85
C TYR A 137 11.39 3.91 6.92
N SER A 138 11.96 4.91 6.23
CA SER A 138 13.37 5.26 6.39
C SER A 138 13.63 5.82 7.79
N VAL A 139 12.79 6.74 8.26
CA VAL A 139 12.91 7.31 9.62
C VAL A 139 12.62 6.24 10.68
N GLU A 140 11.55 5.48 10.53
CA GLU A 140 11.19 4.39 11.46
C GLU A 140 12.31 3.38 11.61
N GLY A 141 12.91 2.91 10.49
CA GLY A 141 13.99 1.93 10.51
C GLY A 141 15.25 2.42 11.24
N GLU A 142 15.62 3.69 11.07
CA GLU A 142 16.76 4.28 11.80
C GLU A 142 16.43 4.45 13.30
N VAL A 143 15.22 4.88 13.65
CA VAL A 143 14.78 4.99 15.04
C VAL A 143 14.73 3.63 15.71
N GLU A 144 14.18 2.60 15.06
CA GLU A 144 14.17 1.23 15.58
C GLU A 144 15.58 0.68 15.80
N ALA A 145 16.47 0.89 14.82
CA ALA A 145 17.87 0.44 14.90
C ALA A 145 18.65 1.16 16.03
N SER A 146 18.36 2.42 16.28
CA SER A 146 18.95 3.20 17.36
C SER A 146 18.55 2.74 18.75
N ARG A 147 17.39 2.06 18.87
CA ARG A 147 16.73 1.69 20.13
C ARG A 147 16.37 2.89 21.02
N VAL A 148 16.37 4.10 20.49
CA VAL A 148 15.92 5.29 21.23
C VAL A 148 14.41 5.36 21.17
N PRO A 149 13.71 5.35 22.32
CA PRO A 149 12.26 5.56 22.34
C PRO A 149 11.92 6.92 21.72
N SER A 150 11.04 6.93 20.70
CA SER A 150 10.75 8.15 19.96
C SER A 150 9.32 8.18 19.44
N TYR A 151 8.78 9.38 19.28
CA TYR A 151 7.56 9.62 18.52
C TYR A 151 7.89 10.05 17.10
N ILE A 152 7.12 9.60 16.13
CA ILE A 152 7.21 10.03 14.73
C ILE A 152 5.84 10.54 14.29
N LEU A 153 5.76 11.84 14.00
CA LEU A 153 4.57 12.44 13.41
C LEU A 153 4.65 12.34 11.88
N ALA A 154 3.78 11.53 11.29
CA ALA A 154 3.60 11.47 9.85
C ALA A 154 2.52 12.48 9.43
N VAL A 155 2.94 13.58 8.80
CA VAL A 155 2.05 14.64 8.31
C VAL A 155 1.43 14.22 6.99
N ASP A 156 0.14 14.49 6.81
CA ASP A 156 -0.54 14.21 5.53
C ASP A 156 -0.07 15.17 4.44
N THR A 157 0.63 14.63 3.48
CA THR A 157 1.09 15.33 2.28
C THR A 157 0.56 14.66 1.00
N GLU A 158 -0.55 13.89 1.13
CA GLU A 158 -1.07 13.02 0.08
C GLU A 158 0.00 12.02 -0.42
N GLY A 159 0.88 11.56 0.48
CA GLY A 159 1.94 10.60 0.18
C GLY A 159 3.10 11.19 -0.63
N THR A 160 3.35 12.48 -0.59
CA THR A 160 4.52 13.10 -1.21
C THR A 160 5.72 13.12 -0.25
N SER A 161 6.94 13.03 -0.80
CA SER A 161 8.17 13.11 -0.01
C SER A 161 8.37 14.51 0.57
N VAL A 162 9.26 14.65 1.54
CA VAL A 162 9.53 15.91 2.25
C VAL A 162 9.75 17.09 1.30
N LEU A 163 10.68 16.98 0.33
CA LEU A 163 10.91 18.06 -0.63
C LEU A 163 9.75 18.30 -1.59
N THR A 164 9.11 17.23 -2.05
CA THR A 164 7.97 17.35 -2.96
C THR A 164 6.76 17.95 -2.24
N GLY A 165 6.51 17.53 -1.01
CA GLY A 165 5.46 18.10 -0.15
C GLY A 165 5.68 19.58 0.12
N TRP A 166 6.91 19.95 0.47
CA TRP A 166 7.29 21.35 0.65
C TRP A 166 7.11 22.19 -0.63
N ALA A 167 7.62 21.71 -1.76
CA ALA A 167 7.48 22.40 -3.04
C ALA A 167 6.04 22.52 -3.53
N ALA A 168 5.16 21.60 -3.12
CA ALA A 168 3.72 21.62 -3.42
C ALA A 168 2.88 22.32 -2.35
N ASP A 169 3.51 22.97 -1.38
CA ASP A 169 2.87 23.67 -0.24
C ASP A 169 1.98 22.76 0.64
N LYS A 170 2.29 21.45 0.65
CA LYS A 170 1.61 20.44 1.49
C LYS A 170 2.37 20.13 2.77
N PHE A 171 3.64 20.49 2.86
CA PHE A 171 4.50 20.31 4.01
C PHE A 171 5.12 21.63 4.40
N ASN A 172 4.38 22.43 5.14
CA ASN A 172 4.71 23.79 5.56
C ASN A 172 4.44 23.98 7.07
N ALA A 173 4.72 25.15 7.61
CA ALA A 173 4.55 25.46 9.03
C ALA A 173 3.10 25.26 9.52
N GLU A 174 2.11 25.71 8.75
CA GLU A 174 0.69 25.60 9.09
C GLU A 174 0.24 24.13 9.14
N THR A 175 0.48 23.35 8.08
CA THR A 175 0.08 21.94 8.03
C THR A 175 0.74 21.08 9.09
N ILE A 176 2.00 21.38 9.45
CA ILE A 176 2.73 20.69 10.52
C ILE A 176 2.14 21.08 11.90
N SER A 177 1.85 22.36 12.12
CA SER A 177 1.24 22.86 13.37
C SER A 177 -0.14 22.24 13.60
N GLU A 178 -0.97 22.19 12.55
CA GLU A 178 -2.27 21.51 12.58
C GLU A 178 -2.14 20.02 12.91
N ALA A 179 -1.19 19.34 12.29
CA ALA A 179 -0.94 17.92 12.54
C ALA A 179 -0.46 17.64 13.96
N LEU A 180 0.42 18.48 14.53
CA LEU A 180 0.86 18.40 15.92
C LEU A 180 -0.33 18.53 16.90
N THR A 181 -1.20 19.50 16.62
CA THR A 181 -2.40 19.74 17.41
C THR A 181 -3.40 18.58 17.30
N ALA A 182 -3.70 18.14 16.09
CA ALA A 182 -4.65 17.05 15.84
C ALA A 182 -4.19 15.71 16.43
N ALA A 183 -2.88 15.47 16.44
CA ALA A 183 -2.28 14.28 17.05
C ALA A 183 -2.20 14.33 18.59
N GLY A 184 -2.53 15.47 19.21
CA GLY A 184 -2.40 15.68 20.66
C GLY A 184 -0.94 15.55 21.13
N ALA A 185 0.02 16.01 20.33
CA ALA A 185 1.44 15.85 20.60
C ALA A 185 1.86 16.45 21.94
N ALA A 186 1.29 17.59 22.32
CA ALA A 186 1.56 18.27 23.60
C ALA A 186 1.14 17.45 24.83
N ASP A 187 0.19 16.52 24.69
CA ASP A 187 -0.25 15.65 25.78
C ASP A 187 0.63 14.40 25.92
N ARG A 188 1.49 14.13 24.93
CA ARG A 188 2.34 12.96 24.88
C ARG A 188 3.76 13.20 25.40
N VAL A 189 4.26 14.42 25.26
CA VAL A 189 5.62 14.79 25.69
C VAL A 189 5.59 15.93 26.70
N SER A 190 6.57 15.95 27.62
CA SER A 190 6.72 17.00 28.65
C SER A 190 7.55 18.20 28.20
N HIS A 191 8.09 18.12 26.98
CA HIS A 191 8.87 19.20 26.35
C HIS A 191 8.09 19.77 25.15
N ASN A 192 8.58 20.89 24.63
CA ASN A 192 7.99 21.54 23.45
C ASN A 192 9.00 21.57 22.27
N THR A 193 9.79 20.51 22.10
CA THR A 193 10.81 20.43 21.04
C THR A 193 10.41 19.37 20.01
N VAL A 194 10.51 19.73 18.73
CA VAL A 194 10.30 18.82 17.60
C VAL A 194 11.55 18.78 16.73
N VAL A 195 11.78 17.66 16.05
CA VAL A 195 12.87 17.48 15.11
C VAL A 195 12.34 17.51 13.68
N LEU A 196 12.73 18.52 12.92
CA LEU A 196 12.33 18.74 11.53
C LEU A 196 13.36 18.13 10.57
N PRO A 197 12.93 17.48 9.45
CA PRO A 197 13.89 17.01 8.43
C PRO A 197 14.79 18.13 7.90
N GLY A 198 16.09 17.87 7.81
CA GLY A 198 17.08 18.86 7.36
C GLY A 198 16.87 19.39 5.94
N LEU A 199 16.20 18.60 5.09
CA LEU A 199 15.83 19.04 3.73
C LEU A 199 14.93 20.29 3.71
N VAL A 200 14.19 20.54 4.77
CA VAL A 200 13.23 21.66 4.88
C VAL A 200 13.59 22.58 6.06
N ALA A 201 14.86 22.61 6.46
CA ALA A 201 15.34 23.49 7.53
C ALA A 201 14.91 24.97 7.36
N VAL A 202 14.66 25.38 6.13
CA VAL A 202 14.20 26.76 5.79
C VAL A 202 12.89 27.14 6.46
N ILE A 203 12.01 26.19 6.79
CA ILE A 203 10.73 26.48 7.43
C ILE A 203 10.80 26.44 8.98
N SER A 204 11.95 26.16 9.60
CA SER A 204 12.07 25.99 11.05
C SER A 204 11.57 27.21 11.83
N GLY A 205 11.99 28.42 11.47
CA GLY A 205 11.55 29.64 12.14
C GLY A 205 10.05 29.90 11.98
N ALA A 206 9.52 29.68 10.78
CA ALA A 206 8.08 29.83 10.54
C ALA A 206 7.26 28.79 11.36
N LEU A 207 7.78 27.57 11.50
CA LEU A 207 7.12 26.53 12.31
C LEU A 207 7.20 26.87 13.81
N GLU A 208 8.29 27.45 14.31
CA GLU A 208 8.38 27.92 15.70
C GLU A 208 7.33 29.00 15.96
N ASP A 209 7.24 29.99 15.06
CA ASP A 209 6.30 31.10 15.20
C ASP A 209 4.82 30.63 15.14
N GLU A 210 4.50 29.66 14.28
CA GLU A 210 3.15 29.17 14.07
C GLU A 210 2.70 28.21 15.17
N SER A 211 3.59 27.26 15.56
CA SER A 211 3.23 26.17 16.45
C SER A 211 3.53 26.44 17.92
N GLY A 212 4.45 27.34 18.23
CA GLY A 212 5.00 27.55 19.58
C GLY A 212 5.95 26.43 20.04
N TRP A 213 6.28 25.47 19.16
CA TRP A 213 7.27 24.46 19.44
C TRP A 213 8.67 24.95 19.07
N LYS A 214 9.66 24.57 19.85
CA LYS A 214 11.07 24.75 19.49
C LYS A 214 11.41 23.74 18.38
N VAL A 215 12.03 24.19 17.31
CA VAL A 215 12.37 23.35 16.17
C VAL A 215 13.87 23.08 16.12
N GLU A 216 14.23 21.81 16.25
CA GLU A 216 15.59 21.35 15.98
C GLU A 216 15.64 20.73 14.57
N VAL A 217 16.72 21.03 13.85
CA VAL A 217 16.94 20.53 12.50
C VAL A 217 17.72 19.23 12.59
N GLY A 218 17.09 18.15 12.16
CA GLY A 218 17.66 16.82 12.13
C GLY A 218 18.47 16.51 10.85
N PRO A 219 18.76 15.23 10.59
CA PRO A 219 19.30 14.77 9.33
C PRO A 219 18.45 15.17 8.13
N LYS A 220 18.91 14.82 6.91
CA LYS A 220 18.18 15.22 5.69
C LYS A 220 16.77 14.68 5.63
N GLU A 221 16.57 13.44 6.04
CA GLU A 221 15.26 12.77 6.15
C GLU A 221 15.03 12.28 7.57
#